data_3fc7d0b0ec68351a4d218d0af185e9a5
#
_entry.id   3fc7d0b0ec68351a4d218d0af185e9a5
#
_cell.length_a   1.000
_cell.length_b   1.000
_cell.length_c   1.000
_cell.angle_alpha   90.00
_cell.angle_beta   90.00
_cell.angle_gamma   90.00
#
_symmetry.space_group_name_H-M   'P 1'
#
loop_
_entity.id
_entity.type
_entity.pdbx_description
1 polymer ?
#
loop_
_entity_poly.entity_id
_entity_poly.type
_entity_poly.pdbx_seq_one_letter_code
_entity_poly.pdbx_strand_id
1 'polypeptide(L)'
;MSDPDEEARRRPAGLSASEALAAAGRLDAEHAAAQQRLAALQRDFDAVVRSAEGAADDEHDPDGTTAYERQHVAAQIDQARDQLAAAEAALDRLRSGRYGICERCGQRIAAERLEARPTAATCVACASRQ
;
A
#
# COMPACT_ATOMS: atom_id res chain seq x y z
N MET A 1 1.65 -31.63 24.44
CA MET A 1 2.05 -30.26 24.76
C MET A 1 3.28 -29.91 23.95
N SER A 2 3.14 -29.05 22.94
CA SER A 2 4.27 -28.70 22.10
C SER A 2 5.18 -27.73 22.84
N ASP A 3 6.48 -28.02 22.81
CA ASP A 3 7.51 -27.21 23.39
C ASP A 3 7.53 -25.86 22.63
N PRO A 4 7.44 -24.70 23.30
CA PRO A 4 7.52 -23.40 22.64
C PRO A 4 8.77 -23.22 21.78
N ASP A 5 9.89 -23.83 22.19
CA ASP A 5 11.14 -23.79 21.43
C ASP A 5 11.06 -24.58 20.13
N GLU A 6 10.32 -25.70 20.13
CA GLU A 6 10.13 -26.52 18.94
C GLU A 6 9.23 -25.79 17.94
N GLU A 7 8.19 -25.12 18.42
CA GLU A 7 7.29 -24.34 17.58
C GLU A 7 8.03 -23.13 16.96
N ALA A 8 8.90 -22.49 17.74
CA ALA A 8 9.74 -21.40 17.24
C ALA A 8 10.71 -21.87 16.15
N ARG A 9 11.19 -23.13 16.25
CA ARG A 9 12.08 -23.73 15.24
C ARG A 9 11.36 -24.11 13.95
N ARG A 10 10.05 -24.35 14.01
CA ARG A 10 9.24 -24.71 12.84
C ARG A 10 8.81 -23.50 12.03
N ARG A 11 8.83 -22.31 12.63
CA ARG A 11 8.51 -21.06 11.93
C ARG A 11 9.70 -20.64 11.07
N PRO A 12 9.45 -20.16 9.84
CA PRO A 12 10.52 -19.54 9.08
C PRO A 12 11.19 -18.47 9.97
N ALA A 13 12.50 -18.44 9.96
CA ALA A 13 13.23 -17.45 10.75
C ALA A 13 12.73 -16.06 10.38
N GLY A 14 12.25 -15.31 11.35
CA GLY A 14 11.86 -13.92 11.16
C GLY A 14 13.06 -13.06 10.79
N LEU A 15 12.80 -11.80 10.53
CA LEU A 15 13.84 -10.85 10.21
C LEU A 15 14.79 -10.65 11.40
N SER A 16 16.06 -10.46 11.12
CA SER A 16 17.02 -9.99 12.12
C SER A 16 16.64 -8.58 12.57
N ALA A 17 17.20 -8.13 13.69
CA ALA A 17 16.96 -6.77 14.20
C ALA A 17 17.33 -5.71 13.16
N SER A 18 18.46 -5.88 12.46
CA SER A 18 18.87 -4.92 11.43
C SER A 18 17.98 -4.95 10.20
N GLU A 19 17.54 -6.13 9.79
CA GLU A 19 16.58 -6.28 8.68
C GLU A 19 15.22 -5.65 9.03
N ALA A 20 14.74 -5.86 10.26
CA ALA A 20 13.50 -5.26 10.74
C ALA A 20 13.58 -3.74 10.78
N LEU A 21 14.71 -3.19 11.23
CA LEU A 21 14.92 -1.74 11.26
C LEU A 21 14.93 -1.15 9.86
N ALA A 22 15.62 -1.80 8.91
CA ALA A 22 15.64 -1.37 7.51
C ALA A 22 14.24 -1.43 6.88
N ALA A 23 13.50 -2.50 7.16
CA ALA A 23 12.12 -2.66 6.68
C ALA A 23 11.22 -1.56 7.25
N ALA A 24 11.34 -1.24 8.54
CA ALA A 24 10.58 -0.18 9.18
C ALA A 24 10.83 1.17 8.49
N GLY A 25 12.06 1.48 8.18
CA GLY A 25 12.42 2.71 7.47
C GLY A 25 11.78 2.80 6.09
N ARG A 26 11.84 1.70 5.33
CA ARG A 26 11.21 1.65 4.00
C ARG A 26 9.70 1.79 4.07
N LEU A 27 9.06 1.11 5.03
CA LEU A 27 7.61 1.14 5.19
C LEU A 27 7.12 2.50 5.70
N ASP A 28 7.85 3.12 6.60
CA ASP A 28 7.52 4.48 7.06
C ASP A 28 7.59 5.48 5.90
N ALA A 29 8.59 5.34 5.03
CA ALA A 29 8.73 6.19 3.84
C ALA A 29 7.58 5.96 2.86
N GLU A 30 7.20 4.70 2.61
CA GLU A 30 6.05 4.34 1.77
C GLU A 30 4.74 4.91 2.32
N HIS A 31 4.56 4.77 3.63
CA HIS A 31 3.37 5.28 4.32
C HIS A 31 3.28 6.80 4.19
N ALA A 32 4.36 7.51 4.46
CA ALA A 32 4.40 8.97 4.34
C ALA A 32 4.16 9.43 2.90
N ALA A 33 4.77 8.76 1.93
CA ALA A 33 4.57 9.09 0.51
C ALA A 33 3.11 8.87 0.09
N ALA A 34 2.49 7.78 0.54
CA ALA A 34 1.09 7.48 0.25
C ALA A 34 0.15 8.52 0.87
N GLN A 35 0.42 8.94 2.11
CA GLN A 35 -0.36 9.99 2.77
C GLN A 35 -0.27 11.32 2.02
N GLN A 36 0.93 11.71 1.62
CA GLN A 36 1.17 12.96 0.89
C GLN A 36 0.49 12.94 -0.48
N ARG A 37 0.60 11.80 -1.18
CA ARG A 37 -0.04 11.62 -2.48
C ARG A 37 -1.56 11.71 -2.36
N LEU A 38 -2.14 11.03 -1.36
CA LEU A 38 -3.59 11.07 -1.11
C LEU A 38 -4.04 12.50 -0.83
N ALA A 39 -3.35 13.23 0.03
CA ALA A 39 -3.70 14.62 0.36
C ALA A 39 -3.65 15.52 -0.88
N ALA A 40 -2.60 15.36 -1.72
CA ALA A 40 -2.48 16.13 -2.95
C ALA A 40 -3.62 15.84 -3.93
N LEU A 41 -3.97 14.56 -4.09
CA LEU A 41 -5.06 14.14 -4.98
C LEU A 41 -6.43 14.63 -4.48
N GLN A 42 -6.63 14.67 -3.17
CA GLN A 42 -7.86 15.20 -2.58
C GLN A 42 -7.99 16.70 -2.85
N ARG A 43 -6.89 17.44 -2.77
CA ARG A 43 -6.88 18.88 -3.13
C ARG A 43 -7.18 19.06 -4.61
N ASP A 44 -6.61 18.22 -5.48
CA ASP A 44 -6.88 18.26 -6.92
C ASP A 44 -8.34 17.97 -7.21
N PHE A 45 -8.92 16.98 -6.55
CA PHE A 45 -10.32 16.63 -6.70
C PHE A 45 -11.22 17.80 -6.28
N ASP A 46 -10.93 18.42 -5.14
CA ASP A 46 -11.69 19.59 -4.64
C ASP A 46 -11.60 20.77 -5.63
N ALA A 47 -10.44 20.96 -6.24
CA ALA A 47 -10.24 22.01 -7.25
C ALA A 47 -11.09 21.72 -8.51
N VAL A 48 -11.13 20.48 -8.96
CA VAL A 48 -11.94 20.06 -10.13
C VAL A 48 -13.42 20.25 -9.82
N VAL A 49 -13.88 19.87 -8.62
CA VAL A 49 -15.27 20.04 -8.20
C VAL A 49 -15.66 21.53 -8.16
N ARG A 50 -14.80 22.37 -7.59
CA ARG A 50 -15.04 23.82 -7.54
C ARG A 50 -15.07 24.44 -8.94
N SER A 51 -14.20 24.00 -9.85
CA SER A 51 -14.24 24.44 -11.24
C SER A 51 -15.54 24.05 -11.92
N ALA A 52 -16.06 22.85 -11.66
CA ALA A 52 -17.34 22.39 -12.20
C ALA A 52 -18.50 23.24 -11.67
N GLU A 53 -18.50 23.61 -10.39
CA GLU A 53 -19.50 24.46 -9.77
C GLU A 53 -19.50 25.87 -10.38
N GLY A 54 -18.30 26.45 -10.62
CA GLY A 54 -18.14 27.72 -11.31
C GLY A 54 -18.60 27.66 -12.77
N ALA A 55 -18.36 26.53 -13.45
CA ALA A 55 -18.76 26.34 -14.86
C ALA A 55 -20.26 26.09 -15.01
N ALA A 56 -20.97 25.73 -13.95
CA ALA A 56 -22.42 25.54 -13.99
C ALA A 56 -23.17 26.84 -14.34
N ASP A 57 -22.59 28.00 -14.05
CA ASP A 57 -23.14 29.30 -14.43
C ASP A 57 -22.92 29.64 -15.91
N ASP A 58 -21.96 28.99 -16.56
CA ASP A 58 -21.59 29.24 -17.96
C ASP A 58 -22.07 28.13 -18.91
N GLU A 59 -22.94 27.29 -18.49
CA GLU A 59 -23.66 26.30 -19.30
C GLU A 59 -22.87 25.15 -19.89
N HIS A 60 -21.54 25.04 -19.76
CA HIS A 60 -20.95 24.08 -20.67
C HIS A 60 -19.65 23.46 -20.28
N ASP A 61 -19.70 22.17 -20.04
CA ASP A 61 -18.59 21.26 -20.28
C ASP A 61 -18.89 20.50 -21.61
N PRO A 62 -18.63 21.13 -22.79
CA PRO A 62 -19.04 20.54 -24.07
C PRO A 62 -18.38 19.23 -24.41
N ASP A 63 -17.23 18.93 -23.80
CA ASP A 63 -16.46 17.73 -24.06
C ASP A 63 -16.56 16.69 -22.96
N GLY A 64 -17.31 16.94 -21.87
CA GLY A 64 -17.33 16.08 -20.71
C GLY A 64 -16.00 16.06 -19.95
N THR A 65 -15.11 17.03 -20.20
CA THR A 65 -13.75 17.08 -19.65
C THR A 65 -13.73 17.09 -18.14
N THR A 66 -14.62 17.88 -17.53
CA THR A 66 -14.70 17.99 -16.08
C THR A 66 -15.14 16.67 -15.44
N ALA A 67 -16.12 15.99 -16.03
CA ALA A 67 -16.55 14.67 -15.55
C ALA A 67 -15.44 13.64 -15.71
N TYR A 68 -14.74 13.67 -16.82
CA TYR A 68 -13.60 12.78 -17.08
C TYR A 68 -12.47 13.03 -16.09
N GLU A 69 -12.11 14.31 -15.88
CA GLU A 69 -11.08 14.69 -14.91
C GLU A 69 -11.44 14.23 -13.50
N ARG A 70 -12.70 14.41 -13.12
CA ARG A 70 -13.20 13.99 -11.80
C ARG A 70 -13.05 12.48 -11.61
N GLN A 71 -13.47 11.70 -12.62
CA GLN A 71 -13.34 10.24 -12.58
C GLN A 71 -11.89 9.81 -12.54
N HIS A 72 -11.03 10.48 -13.31
CA HIS A 72 -9.60 10.16 -13.34
C HIS A 72 -8.94 10.40 -11.98
N VAL A 73 -9.21 11.55 -11.36
CA VAL A 73 -8.66 11.87 -10.03
C VAL A 73 -9.24 10.93 -8.98
N ALA A 74 -10.55 10.63 -9.06
CA ALA A 74 -11.19 9.69 -8.12
C ALA A 74 -10.53 8.30 -8.16
N ALA A 75 -10.21 7.81 -9.37
CA ALA A 75 -9.51 6.53 -9.53
C ALA A 75 -8.12 6.57 -8.91
N GLN A 76 -7.40 7.68 -9.07
CA GLN A 76 -6.09 7.87 -8.44
C GLN A 76 -6.18 7.94 -6.91
N ILE A 77 -7.25 8.55 -6.38
CA ILE A 77 -7.50 8.60 -4.94
C ILE A 77 -7.70 7.18 -4.39
N ASP A 78 -8.52 6.37 -5.08
CA ASP A 78 -8.74 4.98 -4.67
C ASP A 78 -7.44 4.19 -4.64
N GLN A 79 -6.59 4.36 -5.66
CA GLN A 79 -5.28 3.72 -5.72
C GLN A 79 -4.37 4.18 -4.57
N ALA A 80 -4.37 5.48 -4.27
CA ALA A 80 -3.56 6.02 -3.18
C ALA A 80 -4.04 5.50 -1.82
N ARG A 81 -5.36 5.36 -1.62
CA ARG A 81 -5.92 4.77 -0.41
C ARG A 81 -5.51 3.31 -0.26
N ASP A 82 -5.51 2.55 -1.35
CA ASP A 82 -5.07 1.15 -1.34
C ASP A 82 -3.58 1.04 -0.98
N GLN A 83 -2.76 1.92 -1.52
CA GLN A 83 -1.32 1.97 -1.19
C GLN A 83 -1.09 2.32 0.27
N LEU A 84 -1.86 3.27 0.81
CA LEU A 84 -1.79 3.65 2.22
C LEU A 84 -2.18 2.47 3.12
N ALA A 85 -3.29 1.82 2.81
CA ALA A 85 -3.76 0.65 3.55
C ALA A 85 -2.74 -0.49 3.50
N ALA A 86 -2.11 -0.71 2.35
CA ALA A 86 -1.08 -1.74 2.19
C ALA A 86 0.15 -1.43 3.06
N ALA A 87 0.56 -0.17 3.14
CA ALA A 87 1.68 0.25 3.99
C ALA A 87 1.35 0.06 5.48
N GLU A 88 0.13 0.42 5.89
CA GLU A 88 -0.33 0.23 7.27
C GLU A 88 -0.38 -1.26 7.64
N ALA A 89 -0.91 -2.10 6.74
CA ALA A 89 -0.95 -3.55 6.96
C ALA A 89 0.45 -4.15 7.07
N ALA A 90 1.39 -3.69 6.25
CA ALA A 90 2.77 -4.14 6.29
C ALA A 90 3.45 -3.74 7.61
N LEU A 91 3.20 -2.52 8.10
CA LEU A 91 3.71 -2.07 9.40
C LEU A 91 3.15 -2.92 10.55
N ASP A 92 1.87 -3.30 10.47
CA ASP A 92 1.24 -4.18 11.45
C ASP A 92 1.89 -5.57 11.46
N ARG A 93 2.17 -6.12 10.26
CA ARG A 93 2.87 -7.40 10.15
C ARG A 93 4.28 -7.31 10.73
N LEU A 94 4.96 -6.19 10.51
CA LEU A 94 6.29 -5.97 11.06
C LEU A 94 6.26 -5.98 12.60
N ARG A 95 5.28 -5.28 13.20
CA ARG A 95 5.10 -5.23 14.65
C ARG A 95 4.79 -6.61 15.24
N SER A 96 4.05 -7.43 14.50
CA SER A 96 3.66 -8.78 14.97
C SER A 96 4.66 -9.87 14.60
N GLY A 97 5.79 -9.51 13.96
CA GLY A 97 6.81 -10.48 13.57
C GLY A 97 6.46 -11.33 12.35
N ARG A 98 5.46 -10.94 11.57
CA ARG A 98 5.00 -11.67 10.39
C ARG A 98 5.45 -11.05 9.07
N TYR A 99 6.13 -9.92 9.11
CA TYR A 99 6.61 -9.26 7.90
C TYR A 99 7.64 -10.14 7.20
N GLY A 100 7.54 -10.21 5.88
CA GLY A 100 8.45 -11.01 5.06
C GLY A 100 8.06 -12.48 4.94
N ILE A 101 6.91 -12.86 5.51
CA ILE A 101 6.36 -14.20 5.41
C ILE A 101 5.10 -14.14 4.56
N CYS A 102 5.04 -14.98 3.53
CA CYS A 102 3.88 -15.02 2.63
C CYS A 102 2.62 -15.41 3.40
N GLU A 103 1.57 -14.59 3.30
CA GLU A 103 0.30 -14.85 3.98
C GLU A 103 -0.41 -16.09 3.48
N ARG A 104 -0.12 -16.53 2.25
CA ARG A 104 -0.81 -17.67 1.65
C ARG A 104 -0.10 -18.98 1.88
N CYS A 105 1.22 -19.04 1.74
CA CYS A 105 1.96 -20.30 1.82
C CYS A 105 2.86 -20.41 3.05
N GLY A 106 3.05 -19.32 3.80
CA GLY A 106 3.88 -19.33 5.01
C GLY A 106 5.39 -19.34 4.76
N GLN A 107 5.82 -19.32 3.50
CA GLN A 107 7.24 -19.28 3.16
C GLN A 107 7.76 -17.86 3.18
N ARG A 108 9.08 -17.71 3.28
CA ARG A 108 9.69 -16.39 3.25
C ARG A 108 9.53 -15.76 1.87
N ILE A 109 9.20 -14.48 1.87
CA ILE A 109 9.21 -13.67 0.65
C ILE A 109 10.67 -13.30 0.36
N ALA A 110 11.10 -13.42 -0.90
CA ALA A 110 12.46 -13.09 -1.29
C ALA A 110 12.81 -11.64 -0.92
N ALA A 111 14.01 -11.43 -0.39
CA ALA A 111 14.50 -10.11 0.01
C ALA A 111 14.43 -9.10 -1.14
N GLU A 112 14.77 -9.55 -2.36
CA GLU A 112 14.71 -8.72 -3.56
C GLU A 112 13.29 -8.21 -3.84
N ARG A 113 12.28 -9.07 -3.63
CA ARG A 113 10.89 -8.67 -3.80
C ARG A 113 10.47 -7.63 -2.76
N LEU A 114 10.91 -7.81 -1.50
CA LEU A 114 10.60 -6.84 -0.43
C LEU A 114 11.31 -5.51 -0.63
N GLU A 115 12.50 -5.52 -1.21
CA GLU A 115 13.20 -4.27 -1.56
C GLU A 115 12.46 -3.52 -2.67
N ALA A 116 11.98 -4.25 -3.67
CA ALA A 116 11.24 -3.68 -4.80
C ALA A 116 9.80 -3.31 -4.40
N ARG A 117 9.17 -4.11 -3.55
CA ARG A 117 7.79 -3.91 -3.08
C ARG A 117 7.73 -4.13 -1.57
N PRO A 118 8.05 -3.10 -0.78
CA PRO A 118 8.09 -3.27 0.68
C PRO A 118 6.78 -3.72 1.31
N THR A 119 5.64 -3.45 0.66
CA THR A 119 4.33 -3.83 1.15
C THR A 119 3.87 -5.21 0.69
N ALA A 120 4.71 -5.98 -0.02
CA ALA A 120 4.35 -7.29 -0.51
C ALA A 120 3.95 -8.23 0.63
N ALA A 121 2.78 -8.84 0.52
CA ALA A 121 2.23 -9.77 1.50
C ALA A 121 2.31 -11.22 1.03
N THR A 122 2.62 -11.45 -0.24
CA THR A 122 2.70 -12.77 -0.85
C THR A 122 4.00 -12.93 -1.63
N CYS A 123 4.48 -14.16 -1.72
CA CYS A 123 5.63 -14.47 -2.56
C CYS A 123 5.22 -14.44 -4.04
N VAL A 124 6.21 -14.42 -4.94
CA VAL A 124 5.96 -14.36 -6.39
C VAL A 124 5.08 -15.54 -6.85
N ALA A 125 5.36 -16.74 -6.36
CA ALA A 125 4.59 -17.93 -6.73
C ALA A 125 3.12 -17.81 -6.36
N CYS A 126 2.81 -17.32 -5.15
CA CYS A 126 1.42 -17.15 -4.70
C CYS A 126 0.74 -15.97 -5.39
N ALA A 127 1.47 -14.89 -5.65
CA ALA A 127 0.94 -13.73 -6.38
C ALA A 127 0.53 -14.10 -7.81
N SER A 128 1.24 -15.05 -8.42
CA SER A 128 0.95 -15.53 -9.78
C SER A 128 -0.23 -16.50 -9.87
N ARG A 129 -0.73 -16.96 -8.72
CA ARG A 129 -1.82 -17.97 -8.64
C ARG A 129 -3.16 -17.33 -8.31
N GLN A 130 -3.48 -16.27 -8.94
CA GLN A 130 -4.81 -15.69 -8.75
C GLN A 130 -5.85 -16.44 -9.57
#